data_8db06571704b8a1a288998be3116033f
#
_entry.id   8db06571704b8a1a288998be3116033f
#
_cell.length_a   1.000
_cell.length_b   1.000
_cell.length_c   1.000
_cell.angle_alpha   90.00
_cell.angle_beta   90.00
_cell.angle_gamma   90.00
#
_symmetry.space_group_name_H-M   'P 1'
#
loop_
_entity.id
_entity.type
_entity.pdbx_description
1 polymer ?
#
loop_
_entity_poly.entity_id
_entity_poly.type
_entity_poly.pdbx_seq_one_letter_code
_entity_poly.pdbx_strand_id
1 'polypeptide(L)'
;MSFDLAARLAARRAENLYRQRPLLDSPQGPEVVVDGQPLLAFCNNDYLGLANHPQVIEAWRAGASRWGVGGGASHLVIGHSSPHHALEEALADLTGRPRALLFTTGYMANLGAVTALVGQGDTVLEDRLNHASLLDAGLLSGARFNRYLHNDAASLAKRLEKATGNTLVVTDGVFSMDGDIADLPALAREAKAKGAWLMVDDAHGFGPLGANGGGIVEHFGLTQEDVPVLVGTLGKAFGTAGAFVAGSGELIESLIQFARPYIYTTSQPPALACATLKSLELLRTEHWRREHLKTLIRQFRHGAEQIGLELMDSFTPIQPIMIGDAGRAVRLSQMLRERGLMVTAIRPPTVPAGSARLRVTLTAAHSEAQVQLLLNGLADCFQQLGPEPSHA
;
A
#
# COMPACT_ATOMS: atom_id res chain seq x y z
N MET A 1 -3.46 -24.20 -32.64
CA MET A 1 -2.45 -23.73 -31.67
C MET A 1 -3.13 -23.66 -30.31
N SER A 2 -2.65 -24.36 -29.31
CA SER A 2 -3.14 -24.28 -27.94
C SER A 2 -2.27 -23.32 -27.14
N PHE A 3 -2.77 -22.76 -26.04
CA PHE A 3 -2.05 -21.80 -25.20
C PHE A 3 -0.88 -22.40 -24.40
N ASP A 4 -0.47 -23.62 -24.60
CA ASP A 4 0.60 -24.34 -23.88
C ASP A 4 0.87 -23.85 -22.43
N LEU A 5 -0.20 -23.86 -21.63
CA LEU A 5 -0.14 -23.35 -20.25
C LEU A 5 0.78 -24.22 -19.37
N ALA A 6 0.87 -25.52 -19.66
CA ALA A 6 1.69 -26.45 -18.89
C ALA A 6 3.20 -26.10 -19.00
N ALA A 7 3.70 -25.86 -20.19
CA ALA A 7 5.10 -25.47 -20.42
C ALA A 7 5.41 -24.13 -19.76
N ARG A 8 4.51 -23.13 -19.87
CA ARG A 8 4.68 -21.83 -19.20
C ARG A 8 4.76 -21.95 -17.67
N LEU A 9 3.94 -22.81 -17.08
CA LEU A 9 3.97 -23.05 -15.63
C LEU A 9 5.21 -23.84 -15.22
N ALA A 10 5.67 -24.81 -16.03
CA ALA A 10 6.90 -25.54 -15.79
C ALA A 10 8.13 -24.60 -15.81
N ALA A 11 8.20 -23.71 -16.79
CA ALA A 11 9.26 -22.69 -16.86
C ALA A 11 9.27 -21.81 -15.59
N ARG A 12 8.10 -21.34 -15.13
CA ARG A 12 8.01 -20.57 -13.87
C ARG A 12 8.52 -21.33 -12.65
N ARG A 13 8.30 -22.67 -12.58
CA ARG A 13 8.86 -23.50 -11.49
C ARG A 13 10.38 -23.64 -11.61
N ALA A 14 10.87 -23.89 -12.81
CA ALA A 14 12.32 -24.04 -13.07
C ALA A 14 13.10 -22.74 -12.73
N GLU A 15 12.49 -21.58 -12.95
CA GLU A 15 13.06 -20.27 -12.63
C GLU A 15 12.84 -19.84 -11.15
N ASN A 16 12.25 -20.70 -10.30
CA ASN A 16 11.87 -20.34 -8.92
C ASN A 16 10.94 -19.12 -8.82
N LEU A 17 10.16 -18.83 -9.87
CA LEU A 17 9.20 -17.70 -9.92
C LEU A 17 7.75 -18.14 -9.66
N TYR A 18 7.52 -19.42 -9.37
CA TYR A 18 6.19 -19.94 -9.10
C TYR A 18 5.65 -19.42 -7.77
N ARG A 19 4.45 -18.82 -7.80
CA ARG A 19 3.78 -18.29 -6.61
C ARG A 19 2.82 -19.30 -6.04
N GLN A 20 2.83 -19.47 -4.72
CA GLN A 20 1.88 -20.27 -3.97
C GLN A 20 0.96 -19.35 -3.16
N ARG A 21 -0.25 -19.80 -2.91
CA ARG A 21 -1.19 -19.12 -2.01
C ARG A 21 -1.27 -19.93 -0.72
N PRO A 22 -0.68 -19.45 0.40
CA PRO A 22 -0.91 -20.06 1.70
C PRO A 22 -2.39 -19.91 2.09
N LEU A 23 -2.93 -20.88 2.77
CA LEU A 23 -4.31 -20.85 3.27
C LEU A 23 -4.33 -20.29 4.68
N LEU A 24 -5.02 -19.18 4.89
CA LEU A 24 -5.25 -18.59 6.21
C LEU A 24 -6.53 -19.19 6.79
N ASP A 25 -6.41 -19.89 7.91
CA ASP A 25 -7.50 -20.58 8.62
C ASP A 25 -7.93 -19.86 9.92
N SER A 26 -7.54 -18.60 10.09
CA SER A 26 -7.89 -17.74 11.23
C SER A 26 -8.26 -16.33 10.77
N PRO A 27 -8.84 -15.47 11.63
CA PRO A 27 -8.89 -14.04 11.37
C PRO A 27 -7.50 -13.44 11.19
N GLN A 28 -7.43 -12.23 10.57
CA GLN A 28 -6.20 -11.44 10.52
C GLN A 28 -5.81 -10.96 11.92
N GLY A 29 -4.51 -10.93 12.18
CA GLY A 29 -3.92 -10.48 13.44
C GLY A 29 -2.44 -10.84 13.51
N PRO A 30 -1.78 -10.59 14.66
CA PRO A 30 -0.42 -11.06 14.90
C PRO A 30 -0.32 -12.59 14.93
N GLU A 31 -1.24 -13.24 15.61
CA GLU A 31 -1.30 -14.70 15.72
C GLU A 31 -2.30 -15.24 14.71
N VAL A 32 -1.82 -16.11 13.83
CA VAL A 32 -2.61 -16.65 12.70
C VAL A 32 -2.40 -18.14 12.58
N VAL A 33 -3.36 -18.82 11.94
CA VAL A 33 -3.20 -20.22 11.51
C VAL A 33 -3.08 -20.22 9.99
N VAL A 34 -1.94 -20.70 9.47
CA VAL A 34 -1.66 -20.75 8.03
C VAL A 34 -1.24 -22.15 7.63
N ASP A 35 -1.96 -22.76 6.68
CA ASP A 35 -1.78 -24.15 6.27
C ASP A 35 -1.84 -25.13 7.47
N GLY A 36 -2.76 -24.85 8.42
CA GLY A 36 -2.93 -25.62 9.66
C GLY A 36 -1.85 -25.39 10.73
N GLN A 37 -0.90 -24.47 10.53
CA GLN A 37 0.16 -24.18 11.49
C GLN A 37 -0.09 -22.85 12.20
N PRO A 38 -0.02 -22.80 13.56
CA PRO A 38 -0.03 -21.54 14.30
C PRO A 38 1.27 -20.79 14.08
N LEU A 39 1.18 -19.52 13.66
CA LEU A 39 2.32 -18.66 13.35
C LEU A 39 2.11 -17.26 13.92
N LEU A 40 3.20 -16.62 14.31
CA LEU A 40 3.24 -15.19 14.60
C LEU A 40 3.64 -14.45 13.33
N ALA A 41 2.73 -13.65 12.77
CA ALA A 41 2.84 -13.05 11.45
C ALA A 41 3.40 -11.62 11.50
N PHE A 42 4.47 -11.37 10.75
CA PHE A 42 5.08 -10.05 10.53
C PHE A 42 5.09 -9.71 9.04
N CYS A 43 3.98 -9.97 8.34
CA CYS A 43 3.92 -9.83 6.88
C CYS A 43 2.58 -9.29 6.35
N ASN A 44 1.61 -8.96 7.23
CA ASN A 44 0.34 -8.36 6.81
C ASN A 44 0.47 -6.83 6.67
N ASN A 45 -0.56 -6.19 6.12
CA ASN A 45 -0.63 -4.74 5.96
C ASN A 45 -1.70 -4.08 6.86
N ASP A 46 -2.26 -4.81 7.83
CA ASP A 46 -3.21 -4.29 8.83
C ASP A 46 -2.47 -3.47 9.91
N TYR A 47 -1.86 -2.35 9.49
CA TYR A 47 -0.92 -1.58 10.30
C TYR A 47 -1.47 -1.10 11.63
N LEU A 48 -2.78 -0.83 11.73
CA LEU A 48 -3.43 -0.40 12.96
C LEU A 48 -4.14 -1.53 13.71
N GLY A 49 -4.14 -2.76 13.18
CA GLY A 49 -4.79 -3.91 13.80
C GLY A 49 -6.31 -3.78 13.84
N LEU A 50 -6.93 -3.28 12.77
CA LEU A 50 -8.36 -3.03 12.70
C LEU A 50 -9.14 -4.11 11.92
N ALA A 51 -8.46 -4.97 11.17
CA ALA A 51 -9.10 -5.97 10.31
C ALA A 51 -9.97 -7.00 11.07
N ASN A 52 -9.66 -7.24 12.34
CA ASN A 52 -10.43 -8.13 13.22
C ASN A 52 -10.95 -7.39 14.48
N HIS A 53 -11.12 -6.06 14.39
CA HIS A 53 -11.55 -5.27 15.55
C HIS A 53 -13.04 -5.49 15.84
N PRO A 54 -13.46 -5.80 17.11
CA PRO A 54 -14.83 -6.15 17.44
C PRO A 54 -15.86 -5.10 17.02
N GLN A 55 -15.56 -3.80 17.20
CA GLN A 55 -16.47 -2.71 16.81
C GLN A 55 -16.60 -2.58 15.28
N VAL A 56 -15.57 -2.87 14.52
CA VAL A 56 -15.62 -2.88 13.05
C VAL A 56 -16.48 -4.04 12.56
N ILE A 57 -16.31 -5.23 13.16
CA ILE A 57 -17.14 -6.40 12.88
C ILE A 57 -18.61 -6.12 13.19
N GLU A 58 -18.91 -5.49 14.34
CA GLU A 58 -20.28 -5.17 14.73
C GLU A 58 -20.91 -4.12 13.78
N ALA A 59 -20.16 -3.11 13.39
CA ALA A 59 -20.63 -2.14 12.38
C ALA A 59 -20.92 -2.80 11.03
N TRP A 60 -20.11 -3.81 10.62
CA TRP A 60 -20.39 -4.62 9.45
C TRP A 60 -21.70 -5.40 9.59
N ARG A 61 -21.92 -6.08 10.73
CA ARG A 61 -23.13 -6.86 10.99
C ARG A 61 -24.39 -5.99 10.97
N ALA A 62 -24.34 -4.87 11.65
CA ALA A 62 -25.43 -3.89 11.67
C ALA A 62 -25.70 -3.33 10.26
N GLY A 63 -24.64 -3.01 9.51
CA GLY A 63 -24.72 -2.57 8.13
C GLY A 63 -25.36 -3.63 7.22
N ALA A 64 -24.95 -4.88 7.33
CA ALA A 64 -25.50 -5.99 6.55
C ALA A 64 -26.99 -6.23 6.87
N SER A 65 -27.37 -6.16 8.15
CA SER A 65 -28.77 -6.29 8.57
C SER A 65 -29.66 -5.17 8.03
N ARG A 66 -29.14 -3.95 7.88
CA ARG A 66 -29.91 -2.79 7.41
C ARG A 66 -29.92 -2.63 5.89
N TRP A 67 -28.78 -2.88 5.23
CA TRP A 67 -28.54 -2.54 3.82
C TRP A 67 -28.41 -3.73 2.90
N GLY A 68 -28.37 -4.95 3.45
CA GLY A 68 -28.06 -6.17 2.69
C GLY A 68 -26.56 -6.38 2.48
N VAL A 69 -26.22 -7.39 1.66
CA VAL A 69 -24.85 -7.88 1.49
C VAL A 69 -24.21 -7.50 0.14
N GLY A 70 -24.93 -6.83 -0.74
CA GLY A 70 -24.43 -6.46 -2.07
C GLY A 70 -24.82 -5.05 -2.48
N GLY A 71 -24.03 -4.46 -3.40
CA GLY A 71 -24.33 -3.13 -3.94
C GLY A 71 -25.50 -3.09 -4.92
N GLY A 72 -25.79 -4.20 -5.59
CA GLY A 72 -26.96 -4.40 -6.48
C GLY A 72 -26.86 -3.71 -7.84
N ALA A 73 -26.05 -2.65 -7.97
CA ALA A 73 -25.85 -1.88 -9.21
C ALA A 73 -24.54 -1.09 -9.17
N SER A 74 -24.18 -0.43 -10.27
CA SER A 74 -23.12 0.59 -10.24
C SER A 74 -23.54 1.83 -9.45
N HIS A 75 -22.58 2.62 -8.97
CA HIS A 75 -22.86 3.86 -8.25
C HIS A 75 -23.76 4.82 -9.05
N LEU A 76 -23.56 4.90 -10.36
CA LEU A 76 -24.30 5.82 -11.24
C LEU A 76 -25.73 5.38 -11.58
N VAL A 77 -26.13 4.17 -11.18
CA VAL A 77 -27.52 3.68 -11.36
C VAL A 77 -28.26 3.83 -10.03
N ILE A 78 -28.18 2.82 -9.15
CA ILE A 78 -28.79 2.82 -7.80
C ILE A 78 -27.88 2.18 -6.76
N GLY A 79 -26.60 1.97 -7.07
CA GLY A 79 -25.64 1.33 -6.18
C GLY A 79 -24.98 2.27 -5.18
N HIS A 80 -25.17 3.61 -5.32
CA HIS A 80 -24.64 4.60 -4.39
C HIS A 80 -25.61 4.84 -3.23
N SER A 81 -25.32 4.28 -2.08
CA SER A 81 -26.18 4.36 -0.89
C SER A 81 -25.68 5.39 0.13
N SER A 82 -26.52 5.74 1.10
CA SER A 82 -26.15 6.69 2.16
C SER A 82 -24.86 6.35 2.91
N PRO A 83 -24.54 5.07 3.25
CA PRO A 83 -23.22 4.73 3.83
C PRO A 83 -22.03 5.05 2.93
N HIS A 84 -22.16 4.86 1.61
CA HIS A 84 -21.10 5.25 0.68
C HIS A 84 -20.86 6.75 0.70
N HIS A 85 -21.96 7.52 0.60
CA HIS A 85 -21.91 8.99 0.65
C HIS A 85 -21.27 9.50 1.94
N ALA A 86 -21.71 9.00 3.09
CA ALA A 86 -21.16 9.36 4.39
C ALA A 86 -19.67 9.00 4.53
N LEU A 87 -19.25 7.88 3.94
CA LEU A 87 -17.83 7.50 3.93
C LEU A 87 -17.00 8.44 3.04
N GLU A 88 -17.50 8.83 1.87
CA GLU A 88 -16.83 9.81 1.00
C GLU A 88 -16.66 11.16 1.70
N GLU A 89 -17.69 11.66 2.39
CA GLU A 89 -17.61 12.88 3.19
C GLU A 89 -16.57 12.76 4.32
N ALA A 90 -16.58 11.63 5.05
CA ALA A 90 -15.66 11.40 6.15
C ALA A 90 -14.19 11.26 5.70
N LEU A 91 -13.96 10.71 4.51
CA LEU A 91 -12.61 10.61 3.89
C LEU A 91 -12.16 11.97 3.34
N ALA A 92 -13.04 12.76 2.77
CA ALA A 92 -12.78 14.13 2.37
C ALA A 92 -12.32 14.98 3.58
N ASP A 93 -13.04 14.87 4.70
CA ASP A 93 -12.69 15.54 5.94
C ASP A 93 -11.35 15.07 6.52
N LEU A 94 -11.07 13.74 6.55
CA LEU A 94 -9.79 13.21 7.01
C LEU A 94 -8.61 13.78 6.24
N THR A 95 -8.78 13.96 4.93
CA THR A 95 -7.72 14.39 4.01
C THR A 95 -7.66 15.90 3.82
N GLY A 96 -8.58 16.65 4.43
CA GLY A 96 -8.71 18.10 4.24
C GLY A 96 -9.03 18.48 2.79
N ARG A 97 -9.79 17.64 2.08
CA ARG A 97 -10.15 17.84 0.67
C ARG A 97 -11.63 18.17 0.54
N PRO A 98 -12.05 18.93 -0.50
CA PRO A 98 -13.46 19.21 -0.75
C PRO A 98 -14.32 17.98 -0.97
N ARG A 99 -13.79 16.96 -1.66
CA ARG A 99 -14.52 15.73 -1.98
C ARG A 99 -13.59 14.51 -2.01
N ALA A 100 -14.19 13.33 -1.84
CA ALA A 100 -13.56 12.03 -2.11
C ALA A 100 -14.52 11.16 -2.95
N LEU A 101 -13.98 10.16 -3.64
CA LEU A 101 -14.71 9.20 -4.46
C LEU A 101 -14.22 7.78 -4.14
N LEU A 102 -15.14 6.87 -3.85
CA LEU A 102 -14.84 5.47 -3.54
C LEU A 102 -14.56 4.64 -4.79
N PHE A 103 -13.61 3.73 -4.68
CA PHE A 103 -13.28 2.69 -5.66
C PHE A 103 -13.22 1.32 -4.99
N THR A 104 -13.49 0.26 -5.74
CA THR A 104 -13.46 -1.11 -5.21
C THR A 104 -12.07 -1.58 -4.78
N THR A 105 -11.01 -1.08 -5.39
CA THR A 105 -9.61 -1.40 -5.05
C THR A 105 -8.69 -0.22 -5.34
N GLY A 106 -7.51 -0.16 -4.69
CA GLY A 106 -6.47 0.82 -5.01
C GLY A 106 -6.01 0.73 -6.47
N TYR A 107 -5.94 -0.49 -7.01
CA TYR A 107 -5.61 -0.70 -8.41
C TYR A 107 -6.58 0.04 -9.36
N MET A 108 -7.90 -0.09 -9.09
CA MET A 108 -8.93 0.60 -9.88
C MET A 108 -8.93 2.11 -9.65
N ALA A 109 -8.63 2.57 -8.44
CA ALA A 109 -8.51 4.00 -8.14
C ALA A 109 -7.37 4.63 -8.95
N ASN A 110 -6.18 4.02 -8.93
CA ASN A 110 -5.02 4.47 -9.70
C ASN A 110 -5.29 4.46 -11.21
N LEU A 111 -5.78 3.34 -11.72
CA LEU A 111 -6.13 3.21 -13.14
C LEU A 111 -7.19 4.25 -13.56
N GLY A 112 -8.23 4.39 -12.74
CA GLY A 112 -9.32 5.34 -13.01
C GLY A 112 -8.86 6.79 -12.98
N ALA A 113 -8.05 7.18 -11.98
CA ALA A 113 -7.54 8.54 -11.85
C ALA A 113 -6.62 8.92 -13.02
N VAL A 114 -5.60 8.11 -13.30
CA VAL A 114 -4.64 8.44 -14.37
C VAL A 114 -5.31 8.46 -15.75
N THR A 115 -6.09 7.42 -16.09
CA THR A 115 -6.72 7.33 -17.42
C THR A 115 -7.86 8.32 -17.66
N ALA A 116 -8.43 8.89 -16.59
CA ALA A 116 -9.43 9.95 -16.71
C ALA A 116 -8.80 11.35 -16.86
N LEU A 117 -7.58 11.55 -16.37
CA LEU A 117 -6.93 12.86 -16.32
C LEU A 117 -6.03 13.13 -17.51
N VAL A 118 -5.39 12.10 -18.09
CA VAL A 118 -4.42 12.26 -19.17
C VAL A 118 -4.65 11.25 -20.29
N GLY A 119 -4.31 11.65 -21.51
CA GLY A 119 -4.50 10.86 -22.73
C GLY A 119 -3.49 11.21 -23.83
N GLN A 120 -3.85 10.91 -25.06
CA GLN A 120 -2.99 11.18 -26.21
C GLN A 120 -2.64 12.69 -26.29
N GLY A 121 -1.37 13.01 -26.38
CA GLY A 121 -0.85 14.39 -26.40
C GLY A 121 -0.35 14.88 -25.03
N ASP A 122 -0.81 14.27 -23.95
CA ASP A 122 -0.39 14.57 -22.57
C ASP A 122 0.85 13.77 -22.14
N THR A 123 1.34 14.03 -20.93
CA THR A 123 2.52 13.36 -20.36
C THR A 123 2.23 12.80 -18.98
N VAL A 124 2.66 11.55 -18.73
CA VAL A 124 2.73 10.93 -17.39
C VAL A 124 4.20 10.71 -17.02
N LEU A 125 4.59 11.21 -15.86
CA LEU A 125 5.94 11.05 -15.29
C LEU A 125 5.85 10.29 -13.97
N GLU A 126 6.42 9.09 -13.90
CA GLU A 126 6.32 8.23 -12.74
C GLU A 126 7.65 7.92 -12.07
N ASP A 127 7.62 7.77 -10.75
CA ASP A 127 8.75 7.20 -10.04
C ASP A 127 9.01 5.77 -10.54
N ARG A 128 10.28 5.42 -10.73
CA ARG A 128 10.65 4.11 -11.28
C ARG A 128 10.31 2.93 -10.38
N LEU A 129 10.07 3.15 -9.08
CA LEU A 129 9.69 2.13 -8.11
C LEU A 129 8.21 2.14 -7.75
N ASN A 130 7.40 2.94 -8.44
CA ASN A 130 5.95 2.97 -8.25
C ASN A 130 5.32 1.57 -8.31
N HIS A 131 4.23 1.43 -7.57
CA HIS A 131 3.40 0.23 -7.59
C HIS A 131 2.90 -0.10 -9.00
N ALA A 132 2.78 -1.39 -9.30
CA ALA A 132 2.38 -1.88 -10.63
C ALA A 132 1.08 -1.24 -11.15
N SER A 133 0.12 -0.91 -10.29
CA SER A 133 -1.13 -0.26 -10.70
C SER A 133 -0.93 1.13 -11.29
N LEU A 134 0.06 1.87 -10.81
CA LEU A 134 0.43 3.19 -11.37
C LEU A 134 1.09 3.01 -12.73
N LEU A 135 2.08 2.10 -12.82
CA LEU A 135 2.76 1.78 -14.09
C LEU A 135 1.76 1.35 -15.18
N ASP A 136 0.84 0.46 -14.83
CA ASP A 136 -0.20 0.00 -15.75
C ASP A 136 -1.15 1.13 -16.13
N ALA A 137 -1.50 2.02 -15.20
CA ALA A 137 -2.34 3.18 -15.46
C ALA A 137 -1.66 4.16 -16.42
N GLY A 138 -0.38 4.47 -16.21
CA GLY A 138 0.41 5.31 -17.12
C GLY A 138 0.50 4.74 -18.53
N LEU A 139 0.76 3.43 -18.64
CA LEU A 139 0.81 2.74 -19.94
C LEU A 139 -0.55 2.71 -20.65
N LEU A 140 -1.64 2.50 -19.91
CA LEU A 140 -3.00 2.39 -20.46
C LEU A 140 -3.64 3.76 -20.77
N SER A 141 -3.12 4.86 -20.22
CA SER A 141 -3.66 6.20 -20.45
C SER A 141 -3.56 6.66 -21.92
N GLY A 142 -2.61 6.10 -22.68
CA GLY A 142 -2.28 6.56 -24.02
C GLY A 142 -1.45 7.85 -24.06
N ALA A 143 -1.13 8.44 -22.92
CA ALA A 143 -0.25 9.58 -22.78
C ALA A 143 1.22 9.18 -23.03
N ARG A 144 2.09 10.18 -23.20
CA ARG A 144 3.53 9.97 -23.25
C ARG A 144 4.04 9.54 -21.88
N PHE A 145 4.27 8.24 -21.69
CA PHE A 145 4.71 7.65 -20.45
C PHE A 145 6.24 7.66 -20.31
N ASN A 146 6.76 8.22 -19.21
CA ASN A 146 8.18 8.20 -18.85
C ASN A 146 8.35 8.02 -17.35
N ARG A 147 9.52 7.48 -16.96
CA ARG A 147 9.88 7.34 -15.54
C ARG A 147 11.06 8.23 -15.20
N TYR A 148 11.04 8.81 -14.00
CA TYR A 148 12.18 9.46 -13.37
C TYR A 148 12.85 8.52 -12.37
N LEU A 149 14.08 8.84 -11.97
CA LEU A 149 14.81 8.01 -11.00
C LEU A 149 14.13 8.10 -9.64
N HIS A 150 14.19 6.97 -8.93
CA HIS A 150 13.51 6.83 -7.65
C HIS A 150 13.87 7.96 -6.69
N ASN A 151 12.83 8.63 -6.20
CA ASN A 151 12.87 9.71 -5.21
C ASN A 151 13.84 10.86 -5.56
N ASP A 152 14.03 11.13 -6.87
CA ASP A 152 14.99 12.09 -7.40
C ASP A 152 14.28 13.25 -8.10
N ALA A 153 14.11 14.38 -7.37
CA ALA A 153 13.49 15.60 -7.88
C ALA A 153 14.28 16.22 -9.06
N ALA A 154 15.61 16.09 -9.09
CA ALA A 154 16.41 16.60 -10.22
C ALA A 154 16.18 15.78 -11.49
N SER A 155 16.01 14.45 -11.36
CA SER A 155 15.62 13.59 -12.46
C SER A 155 14.20 13.92 -12.96
N LEU A 156 13.26 14.22 -12.04
CA LEU A 156 11.91 14.68 -12.38
C LEU A 156 11.96 16.00 -13.14
N ALA A 157 12.70 17.00 -12.66
CA ALA A 157 12.84 18.31 -13.30
C ALA A 157 13.30 18.19 -14.76
N LYS A 158 14.32 17.34 -15.04
CA LYS A 158 14.79 17.06 -16.41
C LYS A 158 13.74 16.41 -17.30
N ARG A 159 12.83 15.61 -16.73
CA ARG A 159 11.72 15.01 -17.48
C ARG A 159 10.62 16.04 -17.77
N LEU A 160 10.33 16.90 -16.81
CA LEU A 160 9.35 17.97 -16.93
C LEU A 160 9.71 18.99 -18.03
N GLU A 161 11.00 19.24 -18.26
CA GLU A 161 11.46 20.09 -19.38
C GLU A 161 11.01 19.57 -20.77
N LYS A 162 10.78 18.25 -20.89
CA LYS A 162 10.41 17.58 -22.14
C LYS A 162 8.95 17.16 -22.19
N ALA A 163 8.18 17.53 -21.15
CA ALA A 163 6.76 17.21 -21.07
C ALA A 163 5.94 18.02 -22.08
N THR A 164 4.86 17.45 -22.56
CA THR A 164 3.92 18.07 -23.51
C THR A 164 2.49 17.86 -23.03
N GLY A 165 1.60 18.75 -23.41
CA GLY A 165 0.19 18.71 -22.99
C GLY A 165 0.01 18.84 -21.48
N ASN A 166 -1.09 18.36 -20.96
CA ASN A 166 -1.28 18.24 -19.52
C ASN A 166 -0.27 17.24 -18.98
N THR A 167 0.33 17.53 -17.84
CA THR A 167 1.37 16.69 -17.26
C THR A 167 0.95 16.22 -15.88
N LEU A 168 0.95 14.91 -15.69
CA LEU A 168 0.69 14.25 -14.42
C LEU A 168 1.98 13.61 -13.90
N VAL A 169 2.47 14.09 -12.75
CA VAL A 169 3.54 13.45 -12.00
C VAL A 169 2.90 12.48 -11.01
N VAL A 170 3.40 11.26 -10.93
CA VAL A 170 2.80 10.19 -10.12
C VAL A 170 3.87 9.52 -9.26
N THR A 171 3.57 9.34 -7.98
CA THR A 171 4.45 8.64 -7.03
C THR A 171 3.67 7.87 -5.97
N ASP A 172 4.23 6.74 -5.50
CA ASP A 172 3.85 6.22 -4.19
C ASP A 172 4.26 7.21 -3.11
N GLY A 173 3.47 7.34 -2.05
CA GLY A 173 3.82 8.14 -0.87
C GLY A 173 4.80 7.39 0.03
N VAL A 174 4.52 6.11 0.25
CA VAL A 174 5.39 5.15 0.95
C VAL A 174 5.59 3.96 0.04
N PHE A 175 6.84 3.64 -0.28
CA PHE A 175 7.16 2.56 -1.22
C PHE A 175 7.05 1.19 -0.55
N SER A 176 6.21 0.34 -1.12
CA SER A 176 5.72 -0.90 -0.49
C SER A 176 6.80 -1.96 -0.20
N MET A 177 7.91 -1.96 -0.96
CA MET A 177 8.99 -2.95 -0.83
C MET A 177 10.16 -2.43 0.00
N ASP A 178 10.31 -1.13 0.09
CA ASP A 178 11.47 -0.46 0.69
C ASP A 178 11.11 0.24 2.01
N GLY A 179 9.85 0.62 2.18
CA GLY A 179 9.37 1.32 3.38
C GLY A 179 9.82 2.77 3.48
N ASP A 180 10.59 3.26 2.50
CA ASP A 180 10.98 4.65 2.39
C ASP A 180 9.81 5.51 1.93
N ILE A 181 9.95 6.81 2.08
CA ILE A 181 8.93 7.79 1.73
C ILE A 181 9.38 8.68 0.57
N ALA A 182 8.42 9.13 -0.23
CA ALA A 182 8.67 10.12 -1.27
C ALA A 182 9.05 11.49 -0.66
N ASP A 183 10.04 12.16 -1.23
CA ASP A 183 10.32 13.58 -0.92
C ASP A 183 9.24 14.48 -1.58
N LEU A 184 8.02 14.39 -1.04
CA LEU A 184 6.88 15.11 -1.60
C LEU A 184 7.10 16.62 -1.68
N PRO A 185 7.74 17.31 -0.70
CA PRO A 185 8.02 18.73 -0.81
C PRO A 185 8.86 19.10 -2.03
N ALA A 186 9.88 18.30 -2.34
CA ALA A 186 10.71 18.53 -3.52
C ALA A 186 9.97 18.19 -4.83
N LEU A 187 9.27 17.06 -4.88
CA LEU A 187 8.50 16.64 -6.06
C LEU A 187 7.37 17.63 -6.38
N ALA A 188 6.62 18.07 -5.36
CA ALA A 188 5.54 19.04 -5.50
C ALA A 188 6.06 20.39 -6.03
N ARG A 189 7.21 20.86 -5.51
CA ARG A 189 7.85 22.08 -5.99
C ARG A 189 8.19 22.01 -7.49
N GLU A 190 8.82 20.90 -7.93
CA GLU A 190 9.18 20.75 -9.34
C GLU A 190 7.94 20.62 -10.25
N ALA A 191 6.92 19.86 -9.80
CA ALA A 191 5.66 19.75 -10.53
C ALA A 191 4.96 21.11 -10.69
N LYS A 192 4.79 21.84 -9.58
CA LYS A 192 4.13 23.15 -9.54
C LYS A 192 4.85 24.19 -10.38
N ALA A 193 6.20 24.20 -10.37
CA ALA A 193 7.02 25.11 -11.19
C ALA A 193 6.80 24.96 -12.71
N LYS A 194 6.30 23.80 -13.14
CA LYS A 194 6.01 23.49 -14.55
C LYS A 194 4.50 23.37 -14.87
N GLY A 195 3.63 23.75 -13.91
CA GLY A 195 2.18 23.64 -14.07
C GLY A 195 1.66 22.18 -14.17
N ALA A 196 2.47 21.20 -13.73
CA ALA A 196 2.08 19.80 -13.68
C ALA A 196 1.32 19.50 -12.38
N TRP A 197 0.39 18.54 -12.44
CA TRP A 197 -0.26 18.02 -11.25
C TRP A 197 0.56 16.88 -10.63
N LEU A 198 0.56 16.81 -9.31
CA LEU A 198 1.13 15.69 -8.55
C LEU A 198 -0.01 14.81 -8.04
N MET A 199 0.07 13.52 -8.39
CA MET A 199 -0.76 12.45 -7.84
C MET A 199 0.08 11.60 -6.90
N VAL A 200 -0.44 11.36 -5.70
CA VAL A 200 0.22 10.53 -4.68
C VAL A 200 -0.67 9.36 -4.32
N ASP A 201 -0.16 8.14 -4.50
CA ASP A 201 -0.74 6.92 -3.92
C ASP A 201 -0.16 6.72 -2.51
N ASP A 202 -0.93 7.08 -1.52
CA ASP A 202 -0.56 6.98 -0.11
C ASP A 202 -1.16 5.73 0.57
N ALA A 203 -1.26 4.63 -0.15
CA ALA A 203 -1.84 3.39 0.33
C ALA A 203 -1.16 2.84 1.59
N HIS A 204 0.12 3.13 1.82
CA HIS A 204 0.88 2.68 2.97
C HIS A 204 1.07 3.76 4.06
N GLY A 205 0.81 5.03 3.74
CA GLY A 205 0.95 6.13 4.69
C GLY A 205 -0.33 6.43 5.46
N PHE A 206 -1.52 6.29 4.84
CA PHE A 206 -2.79 6.49 5.55
C PHE A 206 -2.91 5.57 6.77
N GLY A 207 -3.25 6.18 7.89
CA GLY A 207 -3.34 5.53 9.20
C GLY A 207 -2.05 5.65 10.01
N PRO A 208 -0.91 5.10 9.58
CA PRO A 208 0.37 5.18 10.27
C PRO A 208 1.00 6.57 10.33
N LEU A 209 0.94 7.33 9.24
CA LEU A 209 1.60 8.64 9.12
C LEU A 209 0.63 9.81 9.33
N GLY A 210 1.21 10.97 9.64
CA GLY A 210 0.45 12.15 10.02
C GLY A 210 0.01 12.12 11.49
N ALA A 211 -0.26 13.29 12.06
CA ALA A 211 -0.69 13.44 13.45
C ALA A 211 -2.05 12.79 13.68
N ASN A 212 -2.95 12.94 12.70
CA ASN A 212 -4.33 12.41 12.74
C ASN A 212 -4.49 11.12 11.92
N GLY A 213 -3.41 10.60 11.33
CA GLY A 213 -3.46 9.45 10.44
C GLY A 213 -3.87 9.77 9.01
N GLY A 214 -3.80 11.04 8.62
CA GLY A 214 -4.09 11.54 7.28
C GLY A 214 -2.99 11.27 6.24
N GLY A 215 -1.99 10.47 6.58
CA GLY A 215 -0.98 9.99 5.66
C GLY A 215 0.20 10.93 5.46
N ILE A 216 0.92 10.68 4.35
CA ILE A 216 2.19 11.37 4.06
C ILE A 216 1.99 12.86 3.71
N VAL A 217 0.86 13.22 3.12
CA VAL A 217 0.56 14.63 2.80
C VAL A 217 0.40 15.44 4.09
N GLU A 218 -0.33 14.90 5.09
CA GLU A 218 -0.41 15.48 6.43
C GLU A 218 0.96 15.49 7.13
N HIS A 219 1.75 14.42 7.00
CA HIS A 219 3.07 14.31 7.59
C HIS A 219 3.99 15.46 7.18
N PHE A 220 3.96 15.87 5.93
CA PHE A 220 4.75 17.00 5.42
C PHE A 220 4.03 18.36 5.53
N GLY A 221 2.80 18.42 6.01
CA GLY A 221 2.01 19.64 6.06
C GLY A 221 1.67 20.22 4.69
N LEU A 222 1.62 19.39 3.67
CA LEU A 222 1.26 19.79 2.31
C LEU A 222 -0.26 19.92 2.15
N THR A 223 -0.66 20.69 1.14
CA THR A 223 -2.06 21.00 0.84
C THR A 223 -2.54 20.36 -0.48
N GLN A 224 -3.81 20.56 -0.80
CA GLN A 224 -4.35 20.20 -2.11
C GLN A 224 -3.67 20.92 -3.28
N GLU A 225 -3.16 22.12 -3.06
CA GLU A 225 -2.44 22.87 -4.10
C GLU A 225 -1.10 22.23 -4.46
N ASP A 226 -0.48 21.54 -3.49
CA ASP A 226 0.78 20.83 -3.67
C ASP A 226 0.59 19.42 -4.22
N VAL A 227 -0.49 18.75 -3.78
CA VAL A 227 -0.88 17.39 -4.17
C VAL A 227 -2.35 17.41 -4.62
N PRO A 228 -2.66 17.80 -5.86
CA PRO A 228 -4.04 17.86 -6.36
C PRO A 228 -4.80 16.55 -6.32
N VAL A 229 -4.12 15.41 -6.51
CA VAL A 229 -4.73 14.08 -6.58
C VAL A 229 -4.15 13.20 -5.48
N LEU A 230 -4.97 12.80 -4.52
CA LEU A 230 -4.56 11.94 -3.40
C LEU A 230 -5.34 10.64 -3.45
N VAL A 231 -4.62 9.52 -3.48
CA VAL A 231 -5.21 8.17 -3.48
C VAL A 231 -4.88 7.48 -2.17
N GLY A 232 -5.85 6.78 -1.61
CA GLY A 232 -5.69 5.97 -0.41
C GLY A 232 -6.40 4.63 -0.51
N THR A 233 -5.97 3.65 0.28
CA THR A 233 -6.62 2.35 0.36
C THR A 233 -7.27 2.11 1.72
N LEU A 234 -8.38 1.42 1.70
CA LEU A 234 -9.13 1.00 2.89
C LEU A 234 -8.81 -0.44 3.32
N GLY A 235 -8.03 -1.15 2.48
CA GLY A 235 -7.67 -2.56 2.68
C GLY A 235 -6.37 -2.78 3.46
N LYS A 236 -5.77 -1.73 4.05
CA LYS A 236 -4.54 -1.84 4.84
C LYS A 236 -4.79 -1.33 6.26
N ALA A 237 -4.29 -0.17 6.65
CA ALA A 237 -4.44 0.36 8.01
C ALA A 237 -5.89 0.52 8.48
N PHE A 238 -6.84 0.72 7.56
CA PHE A 238 -8.27 0.74 7.90
C PHE A 238 -8.86 -0.65 8.19
N GLY A 239 -8.17 -1.73 7.84
CA GLY A 239 -8.59 -3.10 8.13
C GLY A 239 -9.84 -3.57 7.38
N THR A 240 -10.26 -2.86 6.32
CA THR A 240 -11.46 -3.17 5.54
C THR A 240 -11.12 -3.49 4.07
N ALA A 241 -11.82 -2.97 3.10
CA ALA A 241 -11.49 -3.13 1.69
C ALA A 241 -11.94 -1.92 0.87
N GLY A 242 -11.31 -1.73 -0.29
CA GLY A 242 -11.59 -0.62 -1.17
C GLY A 242 -10.50 0.42 -1.18
N ALA A 243 -10.79 1.52 -1.86
CA ALA A 243 -9.90 2.67 -2.00
C ALA A 243 -10.71 3.93 -2.24
N PHE A 244 -10.02 5.07 -2.24
CA PHE A 244 -10.62 6.35 -2.58
C PHE A 244 -9.63 7.25 -3.30
N VAL A 245 -10.17 8.20 -4.05
CA VAL A 245 -9.44 9.36 -4.57
C VAL A 245 -10.03 10.60 -3.93
N ALA A 246 -9.19 11.49 -3.41
CA ALA A 246 -9.60 12.75 -2.80
C ALA A 246 -8.94 13.95 -3.50
N GLY A 247 -9.69 15.05 -3.63
CA GLY A 247 -9.24 16.28 -4.28
C GLY A 247 -10.31 17.32 -4.43
N SER A 248 -10.19 18.19 -5.46
CA SER A 248 -11.17 19.25 -5.72
C SER A 248 -12.52 18.69 -6.20
N GLY A 249 -13.56 19.52 -6.12
CA GLY A 249 -14.87 19.16 -6.63
C GLY A 249 -14.85 18.81 -8.12
N GLU A 250 -14.09 19.58 -8.90
CA GLU A 250 -13.93 19.38 -10.36
C GLU A 250 -13.17 18.08 -10.67
N LEU A 251 -12.15 17.73 -9.88
CA LEU A 251 -11.45 16.45 -10.01
C LEU A 251 -12.42 15.30 -9.80
N ILE A 252 -13.14 15.30 -8.68
CA ILE A 252 -14.06 14.21 -8.35
C ILE A 252 -15.20 14.10 -9.38
N GLU A 253 -15.73 15.23 -9.82
CA GLU A 253 -16.76 15.23 -10.89
C GLU A 253 -16.20 14.66 -12.19
N SER A 254 -14.98 15.03 -12.59
CA SER A 254 -14.31 14.47 -13.76
C SER A 254 -14.13 12.96 -13.65
N LEU A 255 -13.74 12.44 -12.46
CA LEU A 255 -13.62 11.01 -12.25
C LEU A 255 -14.95 10.28 -12.35
N ILE A 256 -16.04 10.86 -11.83
CA ILE A 256 -17.40 10.33 -11.98
C ILE A 256 -17.79 10.20 -13.46
N GLN A 257 -17.40 11.18 -14.30
CA GLN A 257 -17.77 11.21 -15.72
C GLN A 257 -16.86 10.33 -16.60
N PHE A 258 -15.57 10.19 -16.26
CA PHE A 258 -14.57 9.65 -17.19
C PHE A 258 -13.81 8.42 -16.66
N ALA A 259 -13.79 8.14 -15.35
CA ALA A 259 -13.08 7.00 -14.81
C ALA A 259 -13.83 5.69 -15.10
N ARG A 260 -13.42 4.98 -16.14
CA ARG A 260 -14.06 3.71 -16.55
C ARG A 260 -14.18 2.67 -15.43
N PRO A 261 -13.17 2.48 -14.56
CA PRO A 261 -13.28 1.55 -13.41
C PRO A 261 -14.36 1.95 -12.38
N TYR A 262 -14.76 3.21 -12.34
CA TYR A 262 -15.87 3.68 -11.51
C TYR A 262 -17.22 3.51 -12.22
N ILE A 263 -17.29 3.88 -13.50
CA ILE A 263 -18.54 3.89 -14.28
C ILE A 263 -19.08 2.48 -14.49
N TYR A 264 -18.20 1.54 -14.87
CA TYR A 264 -18.55 0.20 -15.36
C TYR A 264 -18.35 -0.92 -14.33
N THR A 265 -18.48 -0.60 -13.04
CA THR A 265 -18.39 -1.60 -11.97
C THR A 265 -19.58 -1.54 -11.02
N THR A 266 -19.96 -2.66 -10.45
CA THR A 266 -20.91 -2.71 -9.35
C THR A 266 -20.29 -2.06 -8.11
N SER A 267 -21.06 -1.28 -7.37
CA SER A 267 -20.63 -0.66 -6.11
C SER A 267 -20.29 -1.70 -5.05
N GLN A 268 -19.47 -1.30 -4.10
CA GLN A 268 -19.15 -2.12 -2.93
C GLN A 268 -20.41 -2.36 -2.08
N PRO A 269 -20.45 -3.43 -1.27
CA PRO A 269 -21.52 -3.62 -0.30
C PRO A 269 -21.64 -2.41 0.66
N PRO A 270 -22.85 -1.86 0.90
CA PRO A 270 -23.02 -0.76 1.86
C PRO A 270 -22.54 -1.10 3.29
N ALA A 271 -22.62 -2.38 3.69
CA ALA A 271 -22.10 -2.87 4.96
C ALA A 271 -20.59 -2.65 5.11
N LEU A 272 -19.83 -2.72 4.01
CA LEU A 272 -18.41 -2.41 3.99
C LEU A 272 -18.14 -0.93 4.31
N ALA A 273 -18.95 -0.03 3.75
CA ALA A 273 -18.86 1.39 4.06
C ALA A 273 -19.19 1.67 5.55
N CYS A 274 -20.19 1.00 6.13
CA CYS A 274 -20.47 1.09 7.56
C CYS A 274 -19.29 0.64 8.43
N ALA A 275 -18.66 -0.48 8.09
CA ALA A 275 -17.48 -0.98 8.77
C ALA A 275 -16.30 -0.01 8.66
N THR A 276 -16.07 0.56 7.47
CA THR A 276 -14.99 1.51 7.22
C THR A 276 -15.20 2.83 7.94
N LEU A 277 -16.44 3.32 8.06
CA LEU A 277 -16.77 4.48 8.88
C LEU A 277 -16.41 4.25 10.36
N LYS A 278 -16.68 3.06 10.91
CA LYS A 278 -16.25 2.70 12.26
C LYS A 278 -14.74 2.61 12.38
N SER A 279 -14.07 2.05 11.41
CA SER A 279 -12.61 2.01 11.35
C SER A 279 -11.99 3.43 11.35
N LEU A 280 -12.57 4.34 10.58
CA LEU A 280 -12.16 5.75 10.55
C LEU A 280 -12.38 6.45 11.90
N GLU A 281 -13.49 6.18 12.57
CA GLU A 281 -13.75 6.68 13.93
C GLU A 281 -12.66 6.20 14.91
N LEU A 282 -12.32 4.90 14.89
CA LEU A 282 -11.24 4.33 15.71
C LEU A 282 -9.89 4.93 15.38
N LEU A 283 -9.57 5.14 14.11
CA LEU A 283 -8.35 5.79 13.68
C LEU A 283 -8.21 7.20 14.27
N ARG A 284 -9.35 7.94 14.37
CA ARG A 284 -9.39 9.30 14.92
C ARG A 284 -9.39 9.33 16.46
N THR A 285 -9.93 8.31 17.13
CA THR A 285 -10.07 8.30 18.59
C THR A 285 -9.00 7.51 19.31
N GLU A 286 -8.45 6.48 18.68
CA GLU A 286 -7.45 5.60 19.26
C GLU A 286 -6.02 5.97 18.80
N HIS A 287 -5.59 7.19 19.09
CA HIS A 287 -4.24 7.68 18.76
C HIS A 287 -3.12 6.80 19.29
N TRP A 288 -3.39 6.07 20.40
CA TRP A 288 -2.45 5.16 21.01
C TRP A 288 -1.94 4.09 20.02
N ARG A 289 -2.72 3.70 19.00
CA ARG A 289 -2.29 2.71 18.01
C ARG A 289 -1.08 3.19 17.21
N ARG A 290 -1.10 4.44 16.76
CA ARG A 290 0.03 5.04 16.04
C ARG A 290 1.26 5.18 16.93
N GLU A 291 1.07 5.62 18.18
CA GLU A 291 2.19 5.78 19.12
C GLU A 291 2.79 4.43 19.53
N HIS A 292 1.96 3.42 19.75
CA HIS A 292 2.43 2.06 20.02
C HIS A 292 3.19 1.50 18.79
N LEU A 293 2.66 1.65 17.59
CA LEU A 293 3.33 1.22 16.36
C LEU A 293 4.71 1.88 16.19
N LYS A 294 4.83 3.18 16.45
CA LYS A 294 6.12 3.88 16.46
C LYS A 294 7.09 3.31 17.50
N THR A 295 6.59 2.92 18.67
CA THR A 295 7.40 2.28 19.73
C THR A 295 7.92 0.91 19.26
N LEU A 296 7.05 0.09 18.66
CA LEU A 296 7.44 -1.22 18.11
C LEU A 296 8.46 -1.08 16.97
N ILE A 297 8.31 -0.10 16.10
CA ILE A 297 9.28 0.19 15.02
C ILE A 297 10.65 0.54 15.63
N ARG A 298 10.70 1.44 16.61
CA ARG A 298 11.95 1.80 17.30
C ARG A 298 12.60 0.61 17.97
N GLN A 299 11.82 -0.22 18.69
CA GLN A 299 12.30 -1.45 19.33
C GLN A 299 12.90 -2.40 18.28
N PHE A 300 12.18 -2.66 17.20
CA PHE A 300 12.65 -3.54 16.14
C PHE A 300 13.96 -3.04 15.52
N ARG A 301 14.03 -1.76 15.12
CA ARG A 301 15.22 -1.18 14.51
C ARG A 301 16.43 -1.25 15.44
N HIS A 302 16.26 -0.83 16.69
CA HIS A 302 17.33 -0.90 17.67
C HIS A 302 17.83 -2.33 17.91
N GLY A 303 16.92 -3.31 18.08
CA GLY A 303 17.31 -4.71 18.27
C GLY A 303 17.95 -5.31 17.01
N ALA A 304 17.47 -4.96 15.82
CA ALA A 304 18.05 -5.41 14.56
C ALA A 304 19.48 -4.87 14.35
N GLU A 305 19.73 -3.61 14.69
CA GLU A 305 21.08 -3.02 14.67
C GLU A 305 22.04 -3.71 15.65
N GLN A 306 21.55 -4.04 16.87
CA GLN A 306 22.36 -4.74 17.87
C GLN A 306 22.81 -6.15 17.43
N ILE A 307 22.01 -6.84 16.64
CA ILE A 307 22.36 -8.14 16.07
C ILE A 307 23.02 -8.05 14.69
N GLY A 308 23.36 -6.85 14.24
CA GLY A 308 24.14 -6.61 13.03
C GLY A 308 23.36 -6.79 11.72
N LEU A 309 22.03 -6.61 11.72
CA LEU A 309 21.23 -6.68 10.48
C LEU A 309 21.31 -5.38 9.69
N GLU A 310 21.44 -5.50 8.38
CA GLU A 310 21.41 -4.37 7.46
C GLU A 310 19.96 -3.98 7.15
N LEU A 311 19.49 -2.88 7.77
CA LEU A 311 18.15 -2.33 7.56
C LEU A 311 18.16 -1.25 6.47
N MET A 312 17.11 -1.23 5.66
CA MET A 312 16.83 -0.06 4.82
C MET A 312 16.39 1.13 5.66
N ASP A 313 16.53 2.33 5.11
CA ASP A 313 16.08 3.54 5.79
C ASP A 313 14.56 3.66 5.72
N SER A 314 13.89 3.27 6.81
CA SER A 314 12.45 3.34 6.96
C SER A 314 12.06 3.58 8.42
N PHE A 315 11.23 4.56 8.66
CA PHE A 315 10.55 4.78 9.94
C PHE A 315 9.07 4.37 9.89
N THR A 316 8.65 3.74 8.77
CA THR A 316 7.28 3.28 8.53
C THR A 316 7.06 1.87 9.11
N PRO A 317 5.84 1.33 9.12
CA PRO A 317 5.60 -0.05 9.55
C PRO A 317 6.32 -1.12 8.71
N ILE A 318 6.82 -0.76 7.54
CA ILE A 318 7.54 -1.65 6.62
C ILE A 318 9.02 -1.56 6.95
N GLN A 319 9.62 -2.66 7.40
CA GLN A 319 10.99 -2.74 7.88
C GLN A 319 11.78 -3.81 7.10
N PRO A 320 12.35 -3.48 5.95
CA PRO A 320 13.10 -4.44 5.15
C PRO A 320 14.49 -4.69 5.72
N ILE A 321 14.89 -5.96 5.75
CA ILE A 321 16.24 -6.41 6.09
C ILE A 321 16.91 -6.84 4.78
N MET A 322 18.00 -6.19 4.40
CA MET A 322 18.73 -6.50 3.16
C MET A 322 19.44 -7.85 3.28
N ILE A 323 19.25 -8.69 2.28
CA ILE A 323 19.86 -10.03 2.21
C ILE A 323 20.74 -10.19 0.97
N GLY A 324 20.44 -9.46 -0.10
CA GLY A 324 21.15 -9.56 -1.39
C GLY A 324 20.74 -10.79 -2.20
N ASP A 325 21.12 -11.98 -1.79
CA ASP A 325 20.83 -13.23 -2.48
C ASP A 325 19.39 -13.72 -2.28
N ALA A 326 18.74 -14.11 -3.38
CA ALA A 326 17.34 -14.54 -3.35
C ALA A 326 17.15 -15.91 -2.67
N GLY A 327 18.09 -16.84 -2.87
CA GLY A 327 18.05 -18.16 -2.23
C GLY A 327 18.22 -18.08 -0.73
N ARG A 328 19.15 -17.20 -0.28
CA ARG A 328 19.38 -16.92 1.13
C ARG A 328 18.14 -16.28 1.79
N ALA A 329 17.50 -15.32 1.13
CA ALA A 329 16.29 -14.69 1.64
C ALA A 329 15.12 -15.70 1.81
N VAL A 330 14.92 -16.59 0.82
CA VAL A 330 13.93 -17.66 0.90
C VAL A 330 14.24 -18.63 2.05
N ARG A 331 15.50 -19.03 2.18
CA ARG A 331 15.92 -19.94 3.26
C ARG A 331 15.72 -19.34 4.64
N LEU A 332 16.08 -18.06 4.84
CA LEU A 332 15.83 -17.35 6.11
C LEU A 332 14.33 -17.28 6.43
N SER A 333 13.49 -16.94 5.44
CA SER A 333 12.04 -16.92 5.62
C SER A 333 11.49 -18.29 6.03
N GLN A 334 12.01 -19.37 5.44
CA GLN A 334 11.64 -20.74 5.81
C GLN A 334 12.09 -21.12 7.21
N MET A 335 13.35 -20.82 7.59
CA MET A 335 13.89 -21.08 8.94
C MET A 335 13.11 -20.32 10.02
N LEU A 336 12.67 -19.10 9.75
CA LEU A 336 11.79 -18.34 10.64
C LEU A 336 10.42 -19.02 10.76
N ARG A 337 9.83 -19.47 9.63
CA ARG A 337 8.55 -20.19 9.63
C ARG A 337 8.62 -21.47 10.48
N GLU A 338 9.70 -22.24 10.40
CA GLU A 338 9.93 -23.44 11.22
C GLU A 338 9.99 -23.13 12.73
N ARG A 339 10.27 -21.86 13.10
CA ARG A 339 10.23 -21.35 14.48
C ARG A 339 8.91 -20.68 14.85
N GLY A 340 7.89 -20.81 14.02
CA GLY A 340 6.59 -20.19 14.24
C GLY A 340 6.53 -18.70 13.88
N LEU A 341 7.50 -18.15 13.15
CA LEU A 341 7.57 -16.74 12.77
C LEU A 341 7.37 -16.58 11.25
N MET A 342 6.32 -15.87 10.84
CA MET A 342 6.02 -15.67 9.42
C MET A 342 6.53 -14.31 8.93
N VAL A 343 7.61 -14.35 8.14
CA VAL A 343 8.22 -13.17 7.49
C VAL A 343 8.38 -13.45 6.00
N THR A 344 8.02 -12.48 5.15
CA THR A 344 8.04 -12.67 3.70
C THR A 344 9.40 -12.35 3.10
N ALA A 345 9.95 -13.27 2.29
CA ALA A 345 11.09 -12.99 1.42
C ALA A 345 10.63 -12.31 0.13
N ILE A 346 11.15 -11.12 -0.14
CA ILE A 346 10.95 -10.38 -1.39
C ILE A 346 12.17 -10.61 -2.27
N ARG A 347 11.92 -11.01 -3.51
CA ARG A 347 12.96 -11.42 -4.48
C ARG A 347 12.56 -11.04 -5.90
N PRO A 348 13.45 -11.15 -6.88
CA PRO A 348 13.10 -10.94 -8.28
C PRO A 348 11.87 -11.75 -8.72
N PRO A 349 11.01 -11.24 -9.61
CA PRO A 349 11.11 -9.96 -10.31
C PRO A 349 10.52 -8.76 -9.54
N THR A 350 10.05 -8.94 -8.30
CA THR A 350 9.45 -7.86 -7.48
C THR A 350 10.49 -6.78 -7.14
N VAL A 351 11.73 -7.19 -6.92
CA VAL A 351 12.90 -6.32 -6.71
C VAL A 351 14.02 -6.73 -7.66
N PRO A 352 15.01 -5.87 -7.95
CA PRO A 352 16.14 -6.21 -8.80
C PRO A 352 16.95 -7.43 -8.31
N ALA A 353 17.67 -8.08 -9.21
CA ALA A 353 18.62 -9.12 -8.82
C ALA A 353 19.70 -8.54 -7.89
N GLY A 354 20.12 -9.31 -6.87
CA GLY A 354 21.07 -8.87 -5.87
C GLY A 354 20.49 -7.93 -4.79
N SER A 355 19.17 -7.69 -4.78
CA SER A 355 18.52 -6.83 -3.78
C SER A 355 17.37 -7.53 -3.07
N ALA A 356 17.44 -8.86 -2.93
CA ALA A 356 16.46 -9.62 -2.15
C ALA A 356 16.52 -9.23 -0.67
N ARG A 357 15.37 -9.28 -0.02
CA ARG A 357 15.19 -8.83 1.37
C ARG A 357 14.16 -9.66 2.11
N LEU A 358 14.23 -9.67 3.43
CA LEU A 358 13.09 -10.03 4.26
C LEU A 358 12.28 -8.76 4.50
N ARG A 359 10.99 -8.79 4.16
CA ARG A 359 10.08 -7.66 4.41
C ARG A 359 9.31 -7.92 5.71
N VAL A 360 9.82 -7.38 6.80
CA VAL A 360 9.09 -7.35 8.07
C VAL A 360 8.05 -6.24 8.03
N THR A 361 6.82 -6.52 8.48
CA THR A 361 5.81 -5.49 8.72
C THR A 361 5.30 -5.58 10.14
N LEU A 362 5.21 -4.42 10.78
CA LEU A 362 4.70 -4.28 12.14
C LEU A 362 3.27 -3.73 12.11
N THR A 363 2.48 -4.12 13.09
CA THR A 363 1.10 -3.64 13.30
C THR A 363 0.93 -3.23 14.74
N ALA A 364 0.05 -2.27 15.00
CA ALA A 364 -0.30 -1.85 16.34
C ALA A 364 -0.95 -2.96 17.20
N ALA A 365 -1.29 -4.08 16.59
CA ALA A 365 -1.78 -5.26 17.30
C ALA A 365 -0.65 -6.15 17.86
N HIS A 366 0.62 -5.96 17.44
CA HIS A 366 1.75 -6.65 18.03
C HIS A 366 2.04 -6.13 19.44
N SER A 367 2.56 -7.01 20.31
CA SER A 367 3.15 -6.62 21.57
C SER A 367 4.68 -6.46 21.46
N GLU A 368 5.29 -5.73 22.39
CA GLU A 368 6.75 -5.62 22.50
C GLU A 368 7.42 -6.98 22.69
N ALA A 369 6.78 -7.90 23.43
CA ALA A 369 7.26 -9.27 23.62
C ALA A 369 7.29 -10.06 22.29
N GLN A 370 6.29 -9.87 21.43
CA GLN A 370 6.25 -10.52 20.11
C GLN A 370 7.34 -9.96 19.19
N VAL A 371 7.63 -8.67 19.22
CA VAL A 371 8.76 -8.07 18.49
C VAL A 371 10.09 -8.63 19.01
N GLN A 372 10.24 -8.83 20.33
CA GLN A 372 11.43 -9.46 20.89
C GLN A 372 11.60 -10.92 20.44
N LEU A 373 10.50 -11.69 20.34
CA LEU A 373 10.53 -13.05 19.78
C LEU A 373 11.02 -13.06 18.33
N LEU A 374 10.56 -12.10 17.52
CA LEU A 374 11.06 -11.95 16.14
C LEU A 374 12.57 -11.67 16.11
N LEU A 375 13.06 -10.72 16.92
CA LEU A 375 14.48 -10.38 16.98
C LEU A 375 15.34 -11.58 17.41
N ASN A 376 14.91 -12.35 18.40
CA ASN A 376 15.61 -13.57 18.82
C ASN A 376 15.64 -14.60 17.68
N GLY A 377 14.49 -14.83 17.02
CA GLY A 377 14.42 -15.75 15.87
C GLY A 377 15.30 -15.31 14.69
N LEU A 378 15.38 -14.01 14.42
CA LEU A 378 16.28 -13.46 13.40
C LEU A 378 17.75 -13.71 13.79
N ALA A 379 18.16 -13.40 15.03
CA ALA A 379 19.52 -13.63 15.51
C ALA A 379 19.93 -15.09 15.34
N ASP A 380 19.09 -16.03 15.78
CA ASP A 380 19.34 -17.47 15.68
C ASP A 380 19.47 -17.92 14.20
N CYS A 381 18.55 -17.47 13.33
CA CYS A 381 18.57 -17.84 11.92
C CYS A 381 19.81 -17.31 11.20
N PHE A 382 20.19 -16.06 11.45
CA PHE A 382 21.40 -15.48 10.85
C PHE A 382 22.66 -16.14 11.36
N GLN A 383 22.76 -16.47 12.64
CA GLN A 383 23.88 -17.22 13.21
C GLN A 383 24.01 -18.61 12.59
N GLN A 384 22.89 -19.34 12.43
CA GLN A 384 22.90 -20.69 11.84
C GLN A 384 23.24 -20.68 10.33
N LEU A 385 22.79 -19.65 9.62
CA LEU A 385 23.05 -19.55 8.18
C LEU A 385 24.49 -19.13 7.87
N GLY A 386 25.19 -18.53 8.84
CA GLY A 386 26.54 -18.03 8.69
C GLY A 386 26.67 -16.81 7.77
N PRO A 387 27.88 -16.29 7.55
CA PRO A 387 28.13 -15.16 6.67
C PRO A 387 27.78 -15.48 5.21
N GLU A 388 27.56 -14.44 4.39
CA GLU A 388 27.43 -14.65 2.95
C GLU A 388 28.69 -15.34 2.39
N PRO A 389 28.54 -16.32 1.48
CA PRO A 389 29.67 -16.81 0.74
C PRO A 389 30.31 -15.62 0.01
N SER A 390 31.58 -15.34 0.29
CA SER A 390 32.33 -14.34 -0.46
C SER A 390 32.23 -14.70 -1.95
N HIS A 391 31.65 -13.84 -2.75
CA HIS A 391 31.72 -13.99 -4.20
C HIS A 391 33.20 -13.85 -4.59
N ALA A 392 33.83 -15.01 -4.82
CA ALA A 392 35.17 -15.10 -5.39
C ALA A 392 35.11 -14.86 -6.90
#